data_f4253669e1e69f62fb6a0e53021d10cd
#
_entry.id   f4253669e1e69f62fb6a0e53021d10cd
#
_cell.length_a   1.000
_cell.length_b   1.000
_cell.length_c   1.000
_cell.angle_alpha   90.00
_cell.angle_beta   90.00
_cell.angle_gamma   90.00
#
_symmetry.space_group_name_H-M   'P 1'
#
loop_
_entity.id
_entity.type
_entity.pdbx_description
1 polymer ?
#
loop_
_entity_poly.entity_id
_entity_poly.type
_entity_poly.pdbx_seq_one_letter_code
_entity_poly.pdbx_strand_id
1 'polypeptide(L)'
;MTPAEFQALTGATSQQITDLETFIERLAEANAVMNLIGPDTLPDVWNRHIWDSTQLLALAPDARTWADLGAGAGFPGVVLAILLKGVPDAHVWLIDSLGKRCRFLQAVVDELGLPATVVNGRAEEQMIRVDVVTARAVAAMDKLLGYAQPYLQRGAQGLFLKGEKVEAELIEARNVWQFDSDLSVSRSDPRGRIVSVRSLRRVHSR
;
A
#
# COMPACT_ATOMS: atom_id res chain seq x y z
N MET A 1 -10.12 -14.27 -9.44
CA MET A 1 -9.10 -13.82 -10.45
C MET A 1 -7.95 -14.80 -10.44
N THR A 2 -7.54 -15.25 -11.63
CA THR A 2 -6.36 -16.13 -11.84
C THR A 2 -5.14 -15.30 -12.25
N PRO A 3 -3.90 -15.86 -12.15
CA PRO A 3 -2.70 -15.20 -12.68
C PRO A 3 -2.82 -14.81 -14.17
N ALA A 4 -3.40 -15.68 -15.00
CA ALA A 4 -3.59 -15.41 -16.42
C ALA A 4 -4.59 -14.28 -16.70
N GLU A 5 -5.70 -14.20 -15.94
CA GLU A 5 -6.65 -13.08 -16.02
C GLU A 5 -5.99 -11.79 -15.58
N PHE A 6 -5.21 -11.82 -14.48
CA PHE A 6 -4.46 -10.66 -14.01
C PHE A 6 -3.47 -10.17 -15.06
N GLN A 7 -2.69 -11.08 -15.64
CA GLN A 7 -1.73 -10.76 -16.70
C GLN A 7 -2.41 -10.10 -17.92
N ALA A 8 -3.54 -10.65 -18.36
CA ALA A 8 -4.29 -10.10 -19.47
C ALA A 8 -4.84 -8.68 -19.20
N LEU A 9 -5.26 -8.41 -17.94
CA LEU A 9 -5.80 -7.11 -17.53
C LEU A 9 -4.74 -6.03 -17.34
N THR A 10 -3.55 -6.42 -16.90
CA THR A 10 -2.50 -5.46 -16.47
C THR A 10 -1.36 -5.32 -17.46
N GLY A 11 -1.17 -6.29 -18.34
CA GLY A 11 0.02 -6.38 -19.18
C GLY A 11 1.30 -6.77 -18.41
N ALA A 12 1.15 -7.33 -17.20
CA ALA A 12 2.29 -7.79 -16.41
C ALA A 12 3.13 -8.81 -17.18
N THR A 13 4.46 -8.70 -17.06
CA THR A 13 5.37 -9.66 -17.69
C THR A 13 5.30 -11.02 -17.02
N SER A 14 5.73 -12.07 -17.71
CA SER A 14 5.79 -13.42 -17.12
C SER A 14 6.67 -13.47 -15.87
N GLN A 15 7.76 -12.68 -15.84
CA GLN A 15 8.61 -12.58 -14.65
C GLN A 15 7.87 -11.94 -13.48
N GLN A 16 7.09 -10.87 -13.70
CA GLN A 16 6.28 -10.26 -12.64
C GLN A 16 5.20 -11.21 -12.11
N ILE A 17 4.60 -12.04 -12.98
CA ILE A 17 3.67 -13.08 -12.53
C ILE A 17 4.38 -14.10 -11.65
N THR A 18 5.54 -14.60 -12.06
CA THR A 18 6.35 -15.54 -11.27
C THR A 18 6.76 -14.93 -9.92
N ASP A 19 7.20 -13.66 -9.91
CA ASP A 19 7.56 -12.95 -8.68
C ASP A 19 6.35 -12.80 -7.73
N LEU A 20 5.15 -12.52 -8.27
CA LEU A 20 3.91 -12.47 -7.49
C LEU A 20 3.52 -13.84 -6.91
N GLU A 21 3.65 -14.92 -7.68
CA GLU A 21 3.38 -16.29 -7.23
C GLU A 21 4.36 -16.68 -6.11
N THR A 22 5.65 -16.40 -6.28
CA THR A 22 6.66 -16.63 -5.23
C THR A 22 6.34 -15.83 -3.95
N PHE A 23 5.96 -14.55 -4.10
CA PHE A 23 5.54 -13.74 -2.95
C PHE A 23 4.32 -14.35 -2.23
N ILE A 24 3.31 -14.85 -2.96
CA ILE A 24 2.14 -15.49 -2.37
C ILE A 24 2.52 -16.76 -1.61
N GLU A 25 3.44 -17.57 -2.13
CA GLU A 25 3.96 -18.76 -1.45
C GLU A 25 4.64 -18.39 -0.13
N ARG A 26 5.56 -17.42 -0.14
CA ARG A 26 6.23 -16.92 1.09
C ARG A 26 5.24 -16.31 2.09
N LEU A 27 4.24 -15.62 1.58
CA LEU A 27 3.17 -15.08 2.42
C LEU A 27 2.35 -16.19 3.09
N ALA A 28 2.01 -17.26 2.37
CA ALA A 28 1.25 -18.38 2.92
C ALA A 28 2.05 -19.10 4.04
N GLU A 29 3.35 -19.35 3.81
CA GLU A 29 4.26 -19.91 4.81
C GLU A 29 4.34 -19.02 6.07
N ALA A 30 4.57 -17.72 5.88
CA ALA A 30 4.67 -16.77 6.98
C ALA A 30 3.33 -16.58 7.71
N ASN A 31 2.22 -16.62 7.00
CA ASN A 31 0.88 -16.43 7.56
C ASN A 31 0.49 -17.52 8.54
N ALA A 32 1.00 -18.74 8.36
CA ALA A 32 0.79 -19.88 9.28
C ALA A 32 1.29 -19.61 10.72
N VAL A 33 2.27 -18.71 10.87
CA VAL A 33 2.89 -18.39 12.17
C VAL A 33 2.70 -16.96 12.64
N MET A 34 2.38 -16.01 11.71
CA MET A 34 2.34 -14.58 12.04
C MET A 34 0.96 -13.94 11.93
N ASN A 35 -0.03 -14.63 11.34
CA ASN A 35 -1.37 -14.07 11.08
C ASN A 35 -1.30 -12.71 10.35
N LEU A 36 -0.61 -12.66 9.22
CA LEU A 36 -0.38 -11.44 8.44
C LEU A 36 -1.63 -10.97 7.72
N ILE A 37 -2.43 -11.91 7.20
CA ILE A 37 -3.74 -11.68 6.56
C ILE A 37 -4.78 -12.64 7.13
N GLY A 38 -6.06 -12.29 6.97
CA GLY A 38 -7.15 -13.17 7.37
C GLY A 38 -7.10 -14.49 6.57
N PRO A 39 -7.30 -15.64 7.24
CA PRO A 39 -7.21 -16.95 6.59
C PRO A 39 -8.16 -17.10 5.41
N ASP A 40 -9.34 -16.48 5.50
CA ASP A 40 -10.38 -16.53 4.45
C ASP A 40 -10.02 -15.70 3.20
N THR A 41 -8.97 -14.87 3.27
CA THR A 41 -8.58 -14.00 2.14
C THR A 41 -7.48 -14.60 1.28
N LEU A 42 -6.74 -15.59 1.78
CA LEU A 42 -5.65 -16.24 1.05
C LEU A 42 -6.15 -16.99 -0.21
N PRO A 43 -7.29 -17.72 -0.20
CA PRO A 43 -7.81 -18.37 -1.40
C PRO A 43 -8.18 -17.41 -2.54
N ASP A 44 -8.49 -16.15 -2.23
CA ASP A 44 -8.82 -15.08 -3.21
C ASP A 44 -7.74 -13.98 -3.23
N VAL A 45 -6.49 -14.35 -2.97
CA VAL A 45 -5.35 -13.40 -2.83
C VAL A 45 -5.15 -12.57 -4.09
N TRP A 46 -5.32 -13.15 -5.28
CA TRP A 46 -5.16 -12.46 -6.56
C TRP A 46 -6.14 -11.31 -6.74
N ASN A 47 -7.39 -11.47 -6.37
CA ASN A 47 -8.37 -10.40 -6.46
C ASN A 47 -8.28 -9.45 -5.25
N ARG A 48 -8.33 -10.00 -4.03
CA ARG A 48 -8.48 -9.18 -2.83
C ARG A 48 -7.22 -8.45 -2.40
N HIS A 49 -6.05 -8.90 -2.86
CA HIS A 49 -4.78 -8.30 -2.45
C HIS A 49 -3.93 -7.84 -3.62
N ILE A 50 -3.66 -8.71 -4.60
CA ILE A 50 -2.81 -8.35 -5.74
C ILE A 50 -3.50 -7.30 -6.62
N TRP A 51 -4.71 -7.61 -7.11
CA TRP A 51 -5.47 -6.68 -7.95
C TRP A 51 -5.84 -5.40 -7.23
N ASP A 52 -6.25 -5.51 -5.95
CA ASP A 52 -6.56 -4.35 -5.12
C ASP A 52 -5.37 -3.38 -5.00
N SER A 53 -4.17 -3.90 -4.81
CA SER A 53 -2.93 -3.11 -4.74
C SER A 53 -2.54 -2.47 -6.09
N THR A 54 -2.70 -3.22 -7.17
CA THR A 54 -2.28 -2.82 -8.52
C THR A 54 -3.01 -1.58 -9.04
N GLN A 55 -4.26 -1.37 -8.61
CA GLN A 55 -5.08 -0.21 -9.02
C GLN A 55 -4.42 1.13 -8.70
N LEU A 56 -3.55 1.19 -7.69
CA LEU A 56 -2.89 2.42 -7.28
C LEU A 56 -1.98 2.98 -8.38
N LEU A 57 -1.37 2.11 -9.19
CA LEU A 57 -0.50 2.54 -10.30
C LEU A 57 -1.26 3.36 -11.35
N ALA A 58 -2.53 3.01 -11.62
CA ALA A 58 -3.36 3.75 -12.57
C ALA A 58 -3.78 5.14 -12.04
N LEU A 59 -3.78 5.34 -10.72
CA LEU A 59 -4.12 6.62 -10.09
C LEU A 59 -2.91 7.57 -9.95
N ALA A 60 -1.70 7.06 -10.16
CA ALA A 60 -0.45 7.82 -10.16
C ALA A 60 0.53 7.26 -11.20
N PRO A 61 0.23 7.36 -12.51
CA PRO A 61 0.99 6.68 -13.57
C PRO A 61 2.43 7.19 -13.72
N ASP A 62 2.70 8.42 -13.30
CA ASP A 62 4.01 9.04 -13.39
C ASP A 62 4.85 8.84 -12.12
N ALA A 63 4.27 8.31 -11.05
CA ALA A 63 4.96 8.11 -9.77
C ALA A 63 6.04 7.02 -9.90
N ARG A 64 7.21 7.32 -9.36
CA ARG A 64 8.36 6.40 -9.31
C ARG A 64 8.65 5.97 -7.89
N THR A 65 8.42 6.84 -6.92
CA THR A 65 8.79 6.63 -5.52
C THR A 65 7.56 6.52 -4.63
N TRP A 66 7.49 5.44 -3.85
CA TRP A 66 6.34 5.09 -3.03
C TRP A 66 6.75 4.80 -1.58
N ALA A 67 5.91 5.16 -0.63
CA ALA A 67 6.04 4.72 0.75
C ALA A 67 4.77 4.01 1.20
N ASP A 68 4.89 2.76 1.62
CA ASP A 68 3.79 1.96 2.16
C ASP A 68 3.84 1.98 3.69
N LEU A 69 2.87 2.65 4.31
CA LEU A 69 2.80 2.83 5.76
C LEU A 69 2.09 1.65 6.41
N GLY A 70 2.77 0.99 7.35
CA GLY A 70 2.27 -0.23 7.96
C GLY A 70 2.24 -1.39 6.96
N ALA A 71 3.33 -1.59 6.24
CA ALA A 71 3.44 -2.53 5.12
C ALA A 71 3.03 -3.98 5.46
N GLY A 72 3.19 -4.39 6.70
CA GLY A 72 2.61 -5.62 7.29
C GLY A 72 2.88 -6.89 6.49
N ALA A 73 1.86 -7.34 5.77
CA ALA A 73 1.90 -8.51 4.89
C ALA A 73 2.52 -8.23 3.51
N GLY A 74 2.88 -6.97 3.22
CA GLY A 74 3.42 -6.54 1.93
C GLY A 74 2.39 -5.95 0.97
N PHE A 75 1.19 -5.64 1.43
CA PHE A 75 0.15 -5.04 0.59
C PHE A 75 -0.18 -3.60 1.01
N PRO A 76 -0.10 -2.63 0.07
CA PRO A 76 0.16 -2.80 -1.35
C PRO A 76 1.65 -2.81 -1.75
N GLY A 77 2.58 -2.50 -0.84
CA GLY A 77 3.95 -2.12 -1.15
C GLY A 77 4.78 -3.15 -1.91
N VAL A 78 4.75 -4.44 -1.54
CA VAL A 78 5.50 -5.50 -2.25
C VAL A 78 4.94 -5.70 -3.66
N VAL A 79 3.61 -5.67 -3.82
CA VAL A 79 2.98 -5.77 -5.16
C VAL A 79 3.43 -4.63 -6.06
N LEU A 80 3.44 -3.40 -5.54
CA LEU A 80 3.94 -2.23 -6.27
C LEU A 80 5.41 -2.39 -6.64
N ALA A 81 6.26 -2.86 -5.72
CA ALA A 81 7.68 -3.07 -5.97
C ALA A 81 7.93 -4.13 -7.06
N ILE A 82 7.15 -5.21 -7.09
CA ILE A 82 7.22 -6.24 -8.15
C ILE A 82 6.83 -5.64 -9.50
N LEU A 83 5.72 -4.90 -9.56
CA LEU A 83 5.22 -4.32 -10.82
C LEU A 83 6.08 -3.14 -11.31
N LEU A 84 6.80 -2.47 -10.43
CA LEU A 84 7.75 -1.40 -10.76
C LEU A 84 9.17 -1.91 -11.03
N LYS A 85 9.44 -3.22 -10.88
CA LYS A 85 10.75 -3.80 -11.16
C LYS A 85 11.16 -3.56 -12.62
N GLY A 86 12.34 -3.00 -12.81
CA GLY A 86 12.85 -2.61 -14.12
C GLY A 86 12.42 -1.23 -14.62
N VAL A 87 11.54 -0.53 -13.90
CA VAL A 87 11.20 0.86 -14.19
C VAL A 87 12.33 1.77 -13.67
N PRO A 88 12.93 2.64 -14.51
CA PRO A 88 14.00 3.54 -14.07
C PRO A 88 13.57 4.42 -12.89
N ASP A 89 14.47 4.55 -11.91
CA ASP A 89 14.29 5.37 -10.69
C ASP A 89 13.09 4.96 -9.80
N ALA A 90 12.46 3.82 -10.06
CA ALA A 90 11.38 3.33 -9.22
C ALA A 90 11.92 2.77 -7.91
N HIS A 91 11.28 3.15 -6.79
CA HIS A 91 11.64 2.65 -5.48
C HIS A 91 10.45 2.65 -4.51
N VAL A 92 10.35 1.63 -3.66
CA VAL A 92 9.27 1.49 -2.67
C VAL A 92 9.86 1.35 -1.27
N TRP A 93 9.47 2.24 -0.35
CA TRP A 93 9.79 2.11 1.07
C TRP A 93 8.67 1.35 1.78
N LEU A 94 9.01 0.20 2.36
CA LEU A 94 8.11 -0.66 3.13
C LEU A 94 8.32 -0.37 4.62
N ILE A 95 7.41 0.36 5.24
CA ILE A 95 7.59 0.87 6.60
C ILE A 95 6.66 0.11 7.54
N ASP A 96 7.21 -0.56 8.55
CA ASP A 96 6.43 -1.21 9.62
C ASP A 96 7.17 -1.11 10.96
N SER A 97 6.43 -0.93 12.05
CA SER A 97 7.00 -0.83 13.39
C SER A 97 7.33 -2.19 14.02
N LEU A 98 6.83 -3.29 13.48
CA LEU A 98 7.01 -4.63 14.03
C LEU A 98 8.17 -5.36 13.36
N GLY A 99 9.27 -5.53 14.09
CA GLY A 99 10.49 -6.17 13.58
C GLY A 99 10.31 -7.55 12.95
N LYS A 100 9.35 -8.36 13.42
CA LYS A 100 9.05 -9.65 12.79
C LYS A 100 8.48 -9.52 11.38
N ARG A 101 7.63 -8.50 11.14
CA ARG A 101 7.09 -8.19 9.81
C ARG A 101 8.18 -7.65 8.91
N CYS A 102 9.02 -6.76 9.42
CA CYS A 102 10.15 -6.24 8.66
C CYS A 102 11.12 -7.34 8.22
N ARG A 103 11.37 -8.35 9.06
CA ARG A 103 12.20 -9.51 8.65
C ARG A 103 11.57 -10.32 7.53
N PHE A 104 10.27 -10.53 7.57
CA PHE A 104 9.54 -11.18 6.48
C PHE A 104 9.63 -10.36 5.18
N LEU A 105 9.34 -9.07 5.25
CA LEU A 105 9.42 -8.17 4.09
C LEU A 105 10.84 -8.13 3.52
N GLN A 106 11.87 -8.08 4.36
CA GLN A 106 13.26 -8.06 3.92
C GLN A 106 13.63 -9.35 3.17
N ALA A 107 13.20 -10.51 3.69
CA ALA A 107 13.44 -11.79 3.02
C ALA A 107 12.81 -11.82 1.62
N VAL A 108 11.59 -11.31 1.47
CA VAL A 108 10.90 -11.22 0.18
C VAL A 108 11.61 -10.24 -0.76
N VAL A 109 12.02 -9.06 -0.26
CA VAL A 109 12.75 -8.06 -1.05
C VAL A 109 14.06 -8.62 -1.57
N ASP A 110 14.83 -9.31 -0.73
CA ASP A 110 16.12 -9.90 -1.08
C ASP A 110 15.96 -11.06 -2.07
N GLU A 111 15.03 -11.99 -1.82
CA GLU A 111 14.78 -13.15 -2.68
C GLU A 111 14.36 -12.74 -4.09
N LEU A 112 13.47 -11.75 -4.20
CA LEU A 112 12.94 -11.29 -5.49
C LEU A 112 13.74 -10.16 -6.14
N GLY A 113 14.77 -9.62 -5.46
CA GLY A 113 15.58 -8.51 -5.96
C GLY A 113 14.73 -7.28 -6.27
N LEU A 114 13.85 -6.88 -5.34
CA LEU A 114 12.91 -5.79 -5.56
C LEU A 114 13.55 -4.41 -5.39
N PRO A 115 13.10 -3.39 -6.14
CA PRO A 115 13.50 -2.00 -5.92
C PRO A 115 12.80 -1.45 -4.66
N ALA A 116 13.15 -2.00 -3.50
CA ALA A 116 12.50 -1.64 -2.25
C ALA A 116 13.49 -1.60 -1.07
N THR A 117 13.14 -0.79 -0.07
CA THR A 117 13.85 -0.70 1.21
C THR A 117 12.86 -0.94 2.34
N VAL A 118 13.17 -1.86 3.25
CA VAL A 118 12.38 -2.10 4.44
C VAL A 118 12.87 -1.20 5.57
N VAL A 119 11.94 -0.47 6.20
CA VAL A 119 12.22 0.44 7.32
C VAL A 119 11.49 -0.07 8.56
N ASN A 120 12.26 -0.51 9.56
CA ASN A 120 11.67 -0.87 10.85
C ASN A 120 11.56 0.38 11.74
N GLY A 121 10.39 0.99 11.75
CA GLY A 121 10.15 2.22 12.49
C GLY A 121 8.72 2.71 12.36
N ARG A 122 8.41 3.80 13.05
CA ARG A 122 7.12 4.47 12.94
C ARG A 122 7.08 5.31 11.67
N ALA A 123 5.95 5.27 10.97
CA ALA A 123 5.78 5.97 9.70
C ALA A 123 5.91 7.48 9.85
N GLU A 124 5.32 8.05 10.90
CA GLU A 124 5.33 9.48 11.19
C GLU A 124 6.71 10.06 11.56
N GLU A 125 7.68 9.20 11.87
CA GLU A 125 9.05 9.58 12.23
C GLU A 125 9.99 9.58 11.02
N GLN A 126 9.54 9.05 9.88
CA GLN A 126 10.38 8.93 8.68
C GLN A 126 10.36 10.22 7.86
N MET A 127 11.54 10.66 7.46
CA MET A 127 11.73 11.91 6.70
C MET A 127 12.01 11.63 5.20
N ILE A 128 11.33 10.62 4.67
CA ILE A 128 11.49 10.15 3.29
C ILE A 128 10.64 11.02 2.36
N ARG A 129 11.21 11.45 1.24
CA ARG A 129 10.46 12.14 0.18
C ARG A 129 10.07 11.13 -0.90
N VAL A 130 8.79 11.08 -1.23
CA VAL A 130 8.21 10.17 -2.22
C VAL A 130 7.15 10.89 -3.06
N ASP A 131 6.82 10.32 -4.21
CA ASP A 131 5.72 10.80 -5.05
C ASP A 131 4.37 10.42 -4.46
N VAL A 132 4.27 9.19 -3.93
CA VAL A 132 3.03 8.63 -3.36
C VAL A 132 3.28 8.01 -1.99
N VAL A 133 2.40 8.30 -1.06
CA VAL A 133 2.29 7.57 0.22
C VAL A 133 1.01 6.74 0.20
N THR A 134 1.12 5.48 0.56
CA THR A 134 0.00 4.54 0.58
C THR A 134 -0.12 3.80 1.90
N ALA A 135 -1.28 3.23 2.15
CA ALA A 135 -1.53 2.36 3.30
C ALA A 135 -2.78 1.51 3.05
N ARG A 136 -2.82 0.34 3.71
CA ARG A 136 -3.99 -0.52 3.77
C ARG A 136 -4.17 -1.10 5.17
N ALA A 137 -5.41 -1.03 5.71
CA ALA A 137 -5.78 -1.64 7.00
C ALA A 137 -4.92 -1.21 8.21
N VAL A 138 -4.41 0.03 8.22
CA VAL A 138 -3.51 0.54 9.27
C VAL A 138 -4.28 1.19 10.41
N ALA A 139 -5.14 2.17 10.10
CA ALA A 139 -5.89 2.96 11.09
C ALA A 139 -7.10 3.64 10.44
N ALA A 140 -7.98 4.25 11.24
CA ALA A 140 -8.99 5.19 10.76
C ALA A 140 -8.34 6.43 10.15
N MET A 141 -9.07 7.16 9.29
CA MET A 141 -8.52 8.23 8.45
C MET A 141 -7.87 9.35 9.26
N ASP A 142 -8.41 9.73 10.40
CA ASP A 142 -7.87 10.77 11.27
C ASP A 142 -6.42 10.47 11.70
N LYS A 143 -6.19 9.24 12.17
CA LYS A 143 -4.87 8.75 12.60
C LYS A 143 -3.96 8.48 11.41
N LEU A 144 -4.50 7.90 10.34
CA LEU A 144 -3.74 7.60 9.13
C LEU A 144 -3.17 8.87 8.50
N LEU A 145 -3.95 9.95 8.46
CA LEU A 145 -3.47 11.26 8.00
C LEU A 145 -2.33 11.80 8.89
N GLY A 146 -2.37 11.53 10.20
CA GLY A 146 -1.27 11.85 11.10
C GLY A 146 0.02 11.10 10.75
N TYR A 147 -0.08 9.81 10.45
CA TYR A 147 1.08 9.00 10.00
C TYR A 147 1.61 9.44 8.64
N ALA A 148 0.72 9.84 7.74
CA ALA A 148 1.08 10.29 6.40
C ALA A 148 1.52 11.76 6.32
N GLN A 149 1.31 12.54 7.39
CA GLN A 149 1.59 13.99 7.40
C GLN A 149 2.99 14.36 6.90
N PRO A 150 4.08 13.70 7.35
CA PRO A 150 5.44 14.07 6.90
C PRO A 150 5.63 13.96 5.38
N TYR A 151 4.95 13.02 4.74
CA TYR A 151 5.03 12.77 3.31
C TYR A 151 4.16 13.75 2.51
N LEU A 152 2.90 13.91 2.94
CA LEU A 152 1.92 14.80 2.28
C LEU A 152 2.38 16.26 2.33
N GLN A 153 2.99 16.71 3.43
CA GLN A 153 3.53 18.06 3.55
C GLN A 153 4.77 18.29 2.67
N ARG A 154 5.43 17.23 2.20
CA ARG A 154 6.53 17.30 1.23
C ARG A 154 6.11 17.14 -0.22
N GLY A 155 4.79 17.12 -0.47
CA GLY A 155 4.21 17.10 -1.81
C GLY A 155 3.80 15.73 -2.31
N ALA A 156 3.91 14.67 -1.49
CA ALA A 156 3.39 13.36 -1.87
C ALA A 156 1.87 13.38 -2.06
N GLN A 157 1.36 12.56 -2.98
CA GLN A 157 -0.05 12.21 -3.04
C GLN A 157 -0.33 11.04 -2.08
N GLY A 158 -1.37 11.13 -1.26
CA GLY A 158 -1.86 9.99 -0.50
C GLY A 158 -2.80 9.13 -1.33
N LEU A 159 -2.59 7.82 -1.37
CA LEU A 159 -3.51 6.84 -1.98
C LEU A 159 -3.79 5.73 -0.97
N PHE A 160 -4.94 5.77 -0.32
CA PHE A 160 -5.25 4.89 0.80
C PHE A 160 -6.37 3.91 0.46
N LEU A 161 -6.09 2.60 0.60
CA LEU A 161 -7.06 1.54 0.40
C LEU A 161 -7.91 1.38 1.66
N LYS A 162 -9.22 1.64 1.52
CA LYS A 162 -10.18 1.69 2.62
C LYS A 162 -11.41 0.83 2.33
N GLY A 163 -12.16 0.48 3.37
CA GLY A 163 -13.43 -0.23 3.28
C GLY A 163 -14.64 0.71 3.25
N GLU A 164 -15.83 0.13 3.36
CA GLU A 164 -17.13 0.80 3.26
C GLU A 164 -17.37 1.95 4.26
N LYS A 165 -16.67 1.95 5.41
CA LYS A 165 -16.82 2.98 6.45
C LYS A 165 -16.08 4.27 6.17
N VAL A 166 -15.37 4.38 5.04
CA VAL A 166 -14.44 5.48 4.76
C VAL A 166 -15.13 6.85 4.73
N GLU A 167 -16.37 6.94 4.28
CA GLU A 167 -17.09 8.22 4.23
C GLU A 167 -17.30 8.80 5.63
N ALA A 168 -17.69 7.95 6.60
CA ALA A 168 -17.79 8.36 8.00
C ALA A 168 -16.41 8.74 8.59
N GLU A 169 -15.36 7.95 8.28
CA GLU A 169 -14.00 8.25 8.72
C GLU A 169 -13.48 9.60 8.15
N LEU A 170 -13.85 9.95 6.92
CA LEU A 170 -13.46 11.22 6.30
C LEU A 170 -14.16 12.41 6.99
N ILE A 171 -15.42 12.25 7.38
CA ILE A 171 -16.16 13.28 8.15
C ILE A 171 -15.45 13.53 9.49
N GLU A 172 -15.11 12.47 10.21
CA GLU A 172 -14.39 12.55 11.49
C GLU A 172 -12.99 13.17 11.30
N ALA A 173 -12.26 12.76 10.27
CA ALA A 173 -10.93 13.28 9.98
C ALA A 173 -10.92 14.79 9.74
N ARG A 174 -11.99 15.36 9.16
CA ARG A 174 -12.13 16.81 8.90
C ARG A 174 -12.25 17.67 10.18
N ASN A 175 -12.52 17.06 11.33
CA ASN A 175 -12.47 17.76 12.61
C ASN A 175 -11.03 18.06 13.03
N VAL A 176 -10.05 17.32 12.53
CA VAL A 176 -8.63 17.44 12.90
C VAL A 176 -7.78 17.96 11.75
N TRP A 177 -8.16 17.63 10.53
CA TRP A 177 -7.40 17.87 9.32
C TRP A 177 -8.19 18.64 8.26
N GLN A 178 -7.56 19.59 7.62
CA GLN A 178 -8.00 20.19 6.36
C GLN A 178 -7.23 19.52 5.21
N PHE A 179 -7.93 18.97 4.23
CA PHE A 179 -7.33 18.27 3.09
C PHE A 179 -8.31 18.20 1.91
N ASP A 180 -7.74 18.08 0.71
CA ASP A 180 -8.48 17.77 -0.49
C ASP A 180 -8.51 16.25 -0.67
N SER A 181 -9.67 15.69 -1.00
CA SER A 181 -9.80 14.26 -1.20
C SER A 181 -10.80 13.90 -2.29
N ASP A 182 -10.45 12.87 -3.05
CA ASP A 182 -11.31 12.20 -4.02
C ASP A 182 -11.50 10.74 -3.63
N LEU A 183 -12.68 10.20 -3.91
CA LEU A 183 -13.01 8.80 -3.68
C LEU A 183 -13.17 8.07 -5.01
N SER A 184 -12.46 6.95 -5.16
CA SER A 184 -12.63 5.99 -6.25
C SER A 184 -13.13 4.66 -5.71
N VAL A 185 -14.07 4.03 -6.41
CA VAL A 185 -14.54 2.67 -6.07
C VAL A 185 -13.43 1.67 -6.41
N SER A 186 -13.13 0.75 -5.50
CA SER A 186 -12.20 -0.33 -5.79
C SER A 186 -12.79 -1.26 -6.86
N ARG A 187 -11.94 -1.72 -7.77
CA ARG A 187 -12.31 -2.70 -8.80
C ARG A 187 -12.26 -4.14 -8.28
N SER A 188 -11.69 -4.35 -7.10
CA SER A 188 -11.57 -5.68 -6.46
C SER A 188 -12.75 -6.00 -5.53
N ASP A 189 -13.35 -4.97 -4.90
CA ASP A 189 -14.51 -5.09 -4.01
C ASP A 189 -15.39 -3.83 -4.17
N PRO A 190 -16.68 -3.95 -4.53
CA PRO A 190 -17.57 -2.80 -4.69
C PRO A 190 -17.78 -1.98 -3.40
N ARG A 191 -17.49 -2.56 -2.24
CA ARG A 191 -17.50 -1.87 -0.93
C ARG A 191 -16.17 -1.17 -0.62
N GLY A 192 -15.10 -1.55 -1.32
CA GLY A 192 -13.78 -0.93 -1.19
C GLY A 192 -13.74 0.46 -1.80
N ARG A 193 -12.93 1.32 -1.23
CA ARG A 193 -12.67 2.68 -1.71
C ARG A 193 -11.17 2.94 -1.74
N ILE A 194 -10.74 3.73 -2.70
CA ILE A 194 -9.41 4.33 -2.71
C ILE A 194 -9.60 5.81 -2.45
N VAL A 195 -9.00 6.30 -1.38
CA VAL A 195 -8.99 7.72 -1.01
C VAL A 195 -7.73 8.36 -1.55
N SER A 196 -7.87 9.28 -2.49
CA SER A 196 -6.78 10.17 -2.89
C SER A 196 -6.77 11.41 -1.99
N VAL A 197 -5.62 11.76 -1.42
CA VAL A 197 -5.49 12.91 -0.50
C VAL A 197 -4.37 13.83 -0.98
N ARG A 198 -4.61 15.14 -0.91
CA ARG A 198 -3.64 16.21 -1.18
C ARG A 198 -3.81 17.36 -0.18
N SER A 199 -2.82 18.22 -0.10
CA SER A 199 -2.90 19.52 0.60
C SER A 199 -3.21 19.42 2.10
N LEU A 200 -2.62 18.42 2.80
CA LEU A 200 -2.90 18.18 4.22
C LEU A 200 -2.39 19.30 5.12
N ARG A 201 -3.28 19.84 5.95
CA ARG A 201 -2.96 20.80 7.04
C ARG A 201 -3.75 20.44 8.30
N ARG A 202 -3.17 20.73 9.46
CA ARG A 202 -3.89 20.55 10.71
C ARG A 202 -4.87 21.72 10.94
N VAL A 203 -6.09 21.41 11.36
CA VAL A 203 -7.05 22.42 11.79
C VAL A 203 -6.51 23.05 13.08
N HIS A 204 -6.30 24.35 13.11
CA HIS A 204 -5.92 25.06 14.33
C HIS A 204 -7.15 25.15 15.23
N SER A 205 -7.08 24.57 16.44
CA SER A 205 -8.06 24.88 17.49
C SER A 205 -7.96 26.38 17.80
N ARG A 206 -9.06 27.10 17.64
CA ARG A 206 -9.21 28.48 18.14
C ARG A 206 -9.26 28.48 19.64
#